data_3d013cbfdbba22609e9e00ec682051ce
#
_entry.id   3d013cbfdbba22609e9e00ec682051ce
#
_cell.length_a   1.000
_cell.length_b   1.000
_cell.length_c   1.000
_cell.angle_alpha   90.00
_cell.angle_beta   90.00
_cell.angle_gamma   90.00
#
_symmetry.space_group_name_H-M   'P 1'
#
loop_
_entity.id
_entity.type
_entity.pdbx_description
1 polymer ?
#
loop_
_entity_poly.entity_id
_entity_poly.type
_entity_poly.pdbx_seq_one_letter_code
_entity_poly.pdbx_strand_id
1 'polypeptide(L)'
;SSAASDVYKRQLYDHSDGFFRRQLILTTKDKPADRTDDPFLVEKMCAELEGILLWCLEGLHRLVQNNFRFTVSERAAANVDTIKRSSNNVIDFMESEGYFRFKADYSISSKEFYDIYKQWCEDNACHSVSAIRFSAELRQNDRRYNLEATNNIYLPGGRRVRGFVGIEPLVHPCP
;
A
#
# COMPACT_ATOMS: atom_id res chain seq x y z
N SER A 1 12.87 -3.35 20.04
CA SER A 1 12.71 -4.51 19.15
C SER A 1 11.85 -4.20 17.91
N SER A 2 12.26 -3.18 17.18
CA SER A 2 11.64 -2.70 15.94
C SER A 2 12.22 -3.39 14.68
N ALA A 3 13.12 -4.37 14.83
CA ALA A 3 13.90 -4.90 13.72
C ALA A 3 13.11 -5.86 12.79
N ALA A 4 12.11 -6.57 13.28
CA ALA A 4 11.34 -7.52 12.46
C ALA A 4 10.34 -6.84 11.51
N SER A 5 9.83 -5.66 11.88
CA SER A 5 8.93 -4.86 11.05
C SER A 5 9.66 -4.19 9.88
N ASP A 6 10.93 -3.83 10.06
CA ASP A 6 11.73 -3.14 9.03
C ASP A 6 12.20 -4.08 7.90
N VAL A 7 12.40 -5.36 8.18
CA VAL A 7 12.84 -6.34 7.16
C VAL A 7 11.74 -6.57 6.12
N TYR A 8 10.47 -6.58 6.53
CA TYR A 8 9.35 -6.77 5.60
C TYR A 8 9.08 -5.56 4.71
N LYS A 9 9.29 -4.34 5.19
CA LYS A 9 9.06 -3.11 4.40
C LYS A 9 10.07 -2.92 3.26
N ARG A 10 11.26 -3.48 3.36
CA ARG A 10 12.33 -3.27 2.37
C ARG A 10 12.32 -4.21 1.17
N GLN A 11 11.51 -5.28 1.18
CA GLN A 11 11.60 -6.35 0.17
C GLN A 11 10.38 -6.53 -0.74
N LEU A 12 9.36 -5.71 -0.62
CA LEU A 12 8.21 -5.79 -1.51
C LEU A 12 8.50 -5.04 -2.81
N TYR A 13 9.04 -5.73 -3.81
CA TYR A 13 9.28 -5.18 -5.15
C TYR A 13 8.01 -5.15 -6.02
N ASP A 14 7.05 -6.04 -5.76
CA ASP A 14 5.78 -6.10 -6.46
C ASP A 14 4.68 -5.47 -5.62
N HIS A 15 4.08 -4.40 -6.14
CA HIS A 15 2.98 -3.66 -5.52
C HIS A 15 1.68 -3.82 -6.30
N SER A 16 1.60 -4.83 -7.18
CA SER A 16 0.40 -5.09 -7.96
C SER A 16 -0.76 -5.60 -7.09
N ASP A 17 -2.00 -5.30 -7.49
CA ASP A 17 -3.19 -5.88 -6.84
C ASP A 17 -3.19 -7.41 -6.89
N GLY A 18 -2.57 -7.99 -7.92
CA GLY A 18 -2.37 -9.44 -8.05
C GLY A 18 -1.48 -10.01 -6.96
N PHE A 19 -0.45 -9.27 -6.55
CA PHE A 19 0.42 -9.65 -5.45
C PHE A 19 -0.33 -9.58 -4.11
N PHE A 20 -0.96 -8.46 -3.78
CA PHE A 20 -1.67 -8.28 -2.49
C PHE A 20 -2.84 -9.24 -2.30
N ARG A 21 -3.57 -9.62 -3.37
CA ARG A 21 -4.64 -10.62 -3.29
C ARG A 21 -4.17 -12.02 -2.89
N ARG A 22 -2.86 -12.30 -3.00
CA ARG A 22 -2.25 -13.58 -2.64
C ARG A 22 -1.61 -13.56 -1.26
N GLN A 23 -1.64 -12.41 -0.57
CA GLN A 23 -1.04 -12.24 0.75
C GLN A 23 -2.08 -12.44 1.85
N LEU A 24 -1.72 -13.26 2.81
CA LEU A 24 -2.42 -13.37 4.09
C LEU A 24 -1.46 -12.91 5.18
N ILE A 25 -1.73 -11.73 5.74
CA ILE A 25 -0.83 -11.10 6.71
C ILE A 25 -1.40 -11.29 8.10
N LEU A 26 -0.68 -12.11 8.89
CA LEU A 26 -1.01 -12.38 10.27
C LEU A 26 -0.07 -11.57 11.17
N THR A 27 -0.65 -10.88 12.14
CA THR A 27 0.11 -10.22 13.20
C THR A 27 0.11 -11.07 14.45
N THR A 28 1.27 -11.30 15.01
CA THR A 28 1.42 -11.92 16.34
C THR A 28 1.14 -10.87 17.43
N LYS A 29 0.81 -11.35 18.63
CA LYS A 29 0.76 -10.48 19.81
C LYS A 29 2.17 -10.02 20.17
N ASP A 30 2.24 -8.84 20.78
CA ASP A 30 3.49 -8.35 21.32
C ASP A 30 4.03 -9.32 22.36
N LYS A 31 5.36 -9.43 22.43
CA LYS A 31 6.02 -10.26 23.44
C LYS A 31 5.73 -9.68 24.83
N PRO A 32 5.10 -10.44 25.74
CA PRO A 32 4.94 -9.99 27.12
C PRO A 32 6.29 -9.65 27.76
N ALA A 33 6.32 -8.63 28.62
CA ALA A 33 7.56 -8.15 29.22
C ALA A 33 8.27 -9.20 30.11
N ASP A 34 7.49 -10.11 30.66
CA ASP A 34 7.92 -11.23 31.54
C ASP A 34 8.24 -12.52 30.80
N ARG A 35 8.07 -12.56 29.47
CA ARG A 35 8.35 -13.76 28.67
C ARG A 35 9.84 -14.00 28.55
N THR A 36 10.30 -15.16 29.02
CA THR A 36 11.60 -15.72 28.73
C THR A 36 11.56 -16.54 27.45
N ASP A 37 12.58 -16.44 26.61
CA ASP A 37 12.71 -17.28 25.41
C ASP A 37 13.10 -18.70 25.82
N ASP A 38 12.43 -19.68 25.25
CA ASP A 38 12.71 -21.10 25.49
C ASP A 38 13.66 -21.63 24.40
N PRO A 39 14.92 -21.89 24.71
CA PRO A 39 15.89 -22.40 23.73
C PRO A 39 15.56 -23.80 23.22
N PHE A 40 14.73 -24.56 23.96
CA PHE A 40 14.34 -25.94 23.63
C PHE A 40 12.93 -26.03 23.05
N LEU A 41 12.36 -24.89 22.56
CA LEU A 41 11.02 -24.88 22.04
C LEU A 41 10.82 -25.82 20.84
N VAL A 42 11.84 -25.94 19.97
CA VAL A 42 11.79 -26.81 18.79
C VAL A 42 11.71 -28.26 19.18
N GLU A 43 12.54 -28.70 20.16
CA GLU A 43 12.53 -30.08 20.68
C GLU A 43 11.18 -30.42 21.32
N LYS A 44 10.61 -29.49 22.09
CA LYS A 44 9.29 -29.68 22.69
C LYS A 44 8.19 -29.80 21.62
N MET A 45 8.24 -28.98 20.60
CA MET A 45 7.29 -29.09 19.46
C MET A 45 7.47 -30.43 18.72
N CYS A 46 8.70 -30.89 18.53
CA CYS A 46 8.97 -32.19 17.91
C CYS A 46 8.44 -33.38 18.74
N ALA A 47 8.36 -33.24 20.07
CA ALA A 47 7.74 -34.25 20.92
C ALA A 47 6.22 -34.30 20.83
N GLU A 48 5.56 -33.24 20.30
CA GLU A 48 4.10 -33.11 20.16
C GLU A 48 3.63 -33.20 18.71
N LEU A 49 4.41 -33.80 17.82
CA LEU A 49 4.13 -33.84 16.37
C LEU A 49 2.75 -34.43 16.04
N GLU A 50 2.28 -35.42 16.79
CA GLU A 50 0.94 -36.02 16.56
C GLU A 50 -0.17 -35.00 16.81
N GLY A 51 -0.10 -34.20 17.86
CA GLY A 51 -1.04 -33.12 18.15
C GLY A 51 -0.99 -32.02 17.09
N ILE A 52 0.20 -31.64 16.64
CA ILE A 52 0.38 -30.65 15.57
C ILE A 52 -0.23 -31.18 14.25
N LEU A 53 -0.02 -32.45 13.91
CA LEU A 53 -0.62 -33.06 12.73
C LEU A 53 -2.14 -33.05 12.78
N LEU A 54 -2.73 -33.43 13.91
CA LEU A 54 -4.20 -33.38 14.08
C LEU A 54 -4.75 -31.96 13.89
N TRP A 55 -4.09 -30.97 14.47
CA TRP A 55 -4.47 -29.56 14.29
C TRP A 55 -4.37 -29.11 12.81
N CYS A 56 -3.33 -29.55 12.08
CA CYS A 56 -3.20 -29.29 10.65
C CYS A 56 -4.33 -29.95 9.83
N LEU A 57 -4.70 -31.20 10.18
CA LEU A 57 -5.80 -31.92 9.51
C LEU A 57 -7.16 -31.26 9.73
N GLU A 58 -7.42 -30.74 10.95
CA GLU A 58 -8.61 -29.94 11.22
C GLU A 58 -8.66 -28.66 10.38
N GLY A 59 -7.52 -28.00 10.25
CA GLY A 59 -7.38 -26.82 9.38
C GLY A 59 -7.65 -27.14 7.91
N LEU A 60 -7.10 -28.25 7.41
CA LEU A 60 -7.33 -28.73 6.06
C LEU A 60 -8.80 -29.09 5.84
N HIS A 61 -9.45 -29.78 6.79
CA HIS A 61 -10.87 -30.13 6.71
C HIS A 61 -11.74 -28.86 6.55
N ARG A 62 -11.50 -27.84 7.37
CA ARG A 62 -12.22 -26.55 7.24
C ARG A 62 -11.97 -25.89 5.89
N LEU A 63 -10.75 -25.93 5.38
CA LEU A 63 -10.40 -25.37 4.07
C LEU A 63 -11.13 -26.07 2.94
N VAL A 64 -11.20 -27.41 2.96
CA VAL A 64 -11.96 -28.21 2.00
C VAL A 64 -13.45 -27.90 2.05
N GLN A 65 -14.04 -27.83 3.26
CA GLN A 65 -15.45 -27.47 3.45
C GLN A 65 -15.77 -26.07 2.92
N ASN A 66 -14.81 -25.14 3.01
CA ASN A 66 -14.94 -23.78 2.50
C ASN A 66 -14.54 -23.62 1.02
N ASN A 67 -14.56 -24.72 0.23
CA ASN A 67 -14.18 -24.72 -1.19
C ASN A 67 -12.78 -24.12 -1.45
N PHE A 68 -11.81 -24.47 -0.64
CA PHE A 68 -10.42 -23.99 -0.68
C PHE A 68 -10.26 -22.47 -0.54
N ARG A 69 -11.22 -21.82 0.10
CA ARG A 69 -11.13 -20.39 0.44
C ARG A 69 -10.70 -20.22 1.88
N PHE A 70 -9.64 -19.45 2.09
CA PHE A 70 -9.21 -19.10 3.44
C PHE A 70 -10.24 -18.19 4.11
N THR A 71 -10.51 -18.45 5.39
CA THR A 71 -11.26 -17.52 6.22
C THR A 71 -10.34 -16.38 6.63
N VAL A 72 -10.59 -15.20 6.08
CA VAL A 72 -9.81 -14.00 6.39
C VAL A 72 -10.54 -13.22 7.46
N SER A 73 -9.90 -12.97 8.59
CA SER A 73 -10.45 -12.11 9.63
C SER A 73 -10.38 -10.64 9.21
N GLU A 74 -11.26 -9.79 9.73
CA GLU A 74 -11.23 -8.34 9.51
C GLU A 74 -9.85 -7.74 9.83
N ARG A 75 -9.21 -8.20 10.89
CA ARG A 75 -7.86 -7.78 11.27
C ARG A 75 -6.82 -8.15 10.22
N ALA A 76 -6.88 -9.35 9.65
CA ALA A 76 -5.96 -9.76 8.59
C ALA A 76 -6.18 -8.96 7.30
N ALA A 77 -7.44 -8.64 6.95
CA ALA A 77 -7.76 -7.77 5.83
C ALA A 77 -7.22 -6.35 6.06
N ALA A 78 -7.45 -5.76 7.24
CA ALA A 78 -6.92 -4.45 7.61
C ALA A 78 -5.38 -4.40 7.57
N ASN A 79 -4.70 -5.49 7.96
CA ASN A 79 -3.23 -5.58 7.86
C ASN A 79 -2.75 -5.51 6.41
N VAL A 80 -3.43 -6.20 5.48
CA VAL A 80 -3.11 -6.13 4.05
C VAL A 80 -3.30 -4.72 3.53
N ASP A 81 -4.40 -4.06 3.87
CA ASP A 81 -4.69 -2.67 3.46
C ASP A 81 -3.64 -1.70 4.02
N THR A 82 -3.25 -1.87 5.28
CA THR A 82 -2.21 -1.04 5.91
C THR A 82 -0.86 -1.19 5.19
N ILE A 83 -0.47 -2.42 4.86
CA ILE A 83 0.80 -2.67 4.14
C ILE A 83 0.71 -2.18 2.70
N LYS A 84 -0.44 -2.36 2.03
CA LYS A 84 -0.68 -1.84 0.69
C LYS A 84 -0.53 -0.32 0.66
N ARG A 85 -1.10 0.40 1.62
CA ARG A 85 -0.94 1.86 1.76
C ARG A 85 0.51 2.24 2.04
N SER A 86 1.13 1.65 3.07
CA SER A 86 2.52 1.97 3.45
C SER A 86 3.57 1.60 2.40
N SER A 87 3.23 0.75 1.44
CA SER A 87 4.09 0.40 0.31
C SER A 87 3.82 1.25 -0.94
N ASN A 88 2.73 1.99 -0.98
CA ASN A 88 2.35 2.87 -2.09
C ASN A 88 2.06 4.30 -1.58
N ASN A 89 3.11 5.08 -1.44
CA ASN A 89 3.02 6.46 -0.98
C ASN A 89 2.27 7.40 -1.95
N VAL A 90 1.99 6.97 -3.18
CA VAL A 90 1.11 7.72 -4.09
C VAL A 90 -0.33 7.72 -3.59
N ILE A 91 -0.80 6.60 -3.01
CA ILE A 91 -2.12 6.53 -2.39
C ILE A 91 -2.18 7.43 -1.15
N ASP A 92 -1.14 7.38 -0.30
CA ASP A 92 -1.05 8.24 0.89
C ASP A 92 -1.05 9.73 0.50
N PHE A 93 -0.33 10.08 -0.58
CA PHE A 93 -0.36 11.43 -1.14
C PHE A 93 -1.77 11.82 -1.60
N MET A 94 -2.47 10.94 -2.33
CA MET A 94 -3.82 11.22 -2.83
C MET A 94 -4.87 11.34 -1.71
N GLU A 95 -4.60 10.80 -0.52
CA GLU A 95 -5.44 10.92 0.67
C GLU A 95 -4.97 12.05 1.61
N SER A 96 -3.86 12.73 1.29
CA SER A 96 -3.33 13.84 2.10
C SER A 96 -4.08 15.15 1.85
N GLU A 97 -4.10 16.01 2.84
CA GLU A 97 -4.68 17.34 2.77
C GLU A 97 -3.60 18.42 2.61
N GLY A 98 -3.97 19.56 2.04
CA GLY A 98 -3.12 20.75 2.02
C GLY A 98 -2.29 20.94 0.76
N TYR A 99 -2.07 19.94 -0.09
CA TYR A 99 -1.28 20.05 -1.31
C TYR A 99 -2.11 20.28 -2.56
N PHE A 100 -3.28 19.72 -2.60
CA PHE A 100 -4.26 19.86 -3.68
C PHE A 100 -5.67 19.58 -3.15
N ARG A 101 -6.69 19.85 -3.97
CA ARG A 101 -8.07 19.45 -3.70
C ARG A 101 -8.73 18.91 -4.95
N PHE A 102 -9.72 18.05 -4.79
CA PHE A 102 -10.52 17.54 -5.89
C PHE A 102 -11.53 18.60 -6.32
N LYS A 103 -11.49 19.00 -7.60
CA LYS A 103 -12.40 20.01 -8.18
C LYS A 103 -12.53 19.80 -9.69
N ALA A 104 -13.72 19.43 -10.13
CA ALA A 104 -13.99 18.96 -11.50
C ALA A 104 -13.58 19.96 -12.61
N ASP A 105 -13.66 21.26 -12.36
CA ASP A 105 -13.39 22.31 -13.35
C ASP A 105 -11.91 22.66 -13.49
N TYR A 106 -11.05 22.02 -12.72
CA TYR A 106 -9.62 22.29 -12.74
C TYR A 106 -8.85 21.16 -13.43
N SER A 107 -7.72 21.56 -13.99
CA SER A 107 -6.79 20.62 -14.63
C SER A 107 -5.35 20.96 -14.26
N ILE A 108 -4.54 19.93 -14.10
CA ILE A 108 -3.13 20.06 -13.74
C ILE A 108 -2.27 19.26 -14.71
N SER A 109 -1.10 19.79 -15.10
CA SER A 109 -0.16 19.03 -15.91
C SER A 109 0.46 17.87 -15.13
N SER A 110 0.77 16.75 -15.79
CA SER A 110 1.41 15.61 -15.14
C SER A 110 2.75 15.98 -14.49
N LYS A 111 3.45 16.95 -15.05
CA LYS A 111 4.73 17.42 -14.50
C LYS A 111 4.50 18.17 -13.20
N GLU A 112 3.62 19.16 -13.20
CA GLU A 112 3.30 19.98 -12.04
C GLU A 112 2.75 19.13 -10.89
N PHE A 113 1.86 18.18 -11.18
CA PHE A 113 1.32 17.29 -10.16
C PHE A 113 2.38 16.35 -9.58
N TYR A 114 3.32 15.90 -10.41
CA TYR A 114 4.46 15.13 -9.94
C TYR A 114 5.43 15.96 -9.09
N ASP A 115 5.62 17.24 -9.40
CA ASP A 115 6.48 18.13 -8.60
C ASP A 115 5.85 18.42 -7.22
N ILE A 116 4.52 18.59 -7.14
CA ILE A 116 3.78 18.67 -5.87
C ILE A 116 3.92 17.37 -5.05
N TYR A 117 3.82 16.21 -5.71
CA TYR A 117 4.04 14.92 -5.06
C TYR A 117 5.47 14.77 -4.51
N LYS A 118 6.50 15.24 -5.21
CA LYS A 118 7.88 15.24 -4.70
C LYS A 118 8.01 16.10 -3.45
N GLN A 119 7.43 17.29 -3.46
CA GLN A 119 7.42 18.16 -2.29
C GLN A 119 6.76 17.47 -1.10
N TRP A 120 5.58 16.85 -1.31
CA TRP A 120 4.93 16.07 -0.27
C TRP A 120 5.83 14.93 0.26
N CYS A 121 6.55 14.23 -0.63
CA CYS A 121 7.49 13.19 -0.21
C CYS A 121 8.64 13.74 0.65
N GLU A 122 9.19 14.90 0.32
CA GLU A 122 10.22 15.58 1.09
C GLU A 122 9.70 15.99 2.47
N ASP A 123 8.50 16.59 2.53
CA ASP A 123 7.87 17.03 3.78
C ASP A 123 7.53 15.84 4.71
N ASN A 124 7.24 14.67 4.14
CA ASN A 124 6.90 13.45 4.89
C ASN A 124 8.07 12.44 5.01
N ALA A 125 9.30 12.85 4.66
CA ALA A 125 10.52 12.03 4.74
C ALA A 125 10.37 10.65 4.05
N CYS A 126 9.69 10.60 2.91
CA CYS A 126 9.53 9.40 2.10
C CYS A 126 10.17 9.56 0.70
N HIS A 127 10.50 8.42 0.06
CA HIS A 127 11.09 8.44 -1.27
C HIS A 127 10.02 8.53 -2.35
N SER A 128 10.18 9.49 -3.28
CA SER A 128 9.28 9.60 -4.43
C SER A 128 9.51 8.45 -5.42
N VAL A 129 8.41 7.91 -5.97
CA VAL A 129 8.48 6.98 -7.11
C VAL A 129 8.78 7.75 -8.40
N SER A 130 9.17 7.06 -9.47
CA SER A 130 9.41 7.73 -10.76
C SER A 130 8.11 8.36 -11.32
N ALA A 131 8.24 9.43 -12.12
CA ALA A 131 7.10 10.11 -12.75
C ALA A 131 6.23 9.17 -13.61
N ILE A 132 6.84 8.16 -14.24
CA ILE A 132 6.13 7.15 -15.03
C ILE A 132 5.26 6.31 -14.12
N ARG A 133 5.80 5.83 -12.99
CA ARG A 133 5.08 5.02 -12.02
C ARG A 133 3.98 5.83 -11.33
N PHE A 134 4.27 7.05 -10.91
CA PHE A 134 3.28 7.97 -10.35
C PHE A 134 2.07 8.14 -11.26
N SER A 135 2.29 8.45 -12.55
CA SER A 135 1.23 8.59 -13.53
C SER A 135 0.46 7.29 -13.79
N ALA A 136 1.13 6.14 -13.74
CA ALA A 136 0.49 4.84 -13.89
C ALA A 136 -0.43 4.51 -12.70
N GLU A 137 0.02 4.77 -11.47
CA GLU A 137 -0.76 4.59 -10.24
C GLU A 137 -2.02 5.48 -10.22
N LEU A 138 -1.90 6.73 -10.64
CA LEU A 138 -3.04 7.63 -10.74
C LEU A 138 -4.08 7.14 -11.75
N ARG A 139 -3.66 6.64 -12.92
CA ARG A 139 -4.56 6.07 -13.93
C ARG A 139 -5.22 4.78 -13.48
N GLN A 140 -4.52 3.96 -12.70
CA GLN A 140 -5.09 2.73 -12.15
C GLN A 140 -6.17 3.01 -11.10
N ASN A 141 -6.08 4.15 -10.42
CA ASN A 141 -7.01 4.58 -9.39
C ASN A 141 -7.92 5.75 -9.85
N ASP A 142 -8.02 6.02 -11.14
CA ASP A 142 -8.77 7.14 -11.71
C ASP A 142 -10.23 7.18 -11.24
N ARG A 143 -10.90 6.02 -11.24
CA ARG A 143 -12.29 5.88 -10.78
C ARG A 143 -12.46 6.14 -9.29
N ARG A 144 -11.46 5.79 -8.49
CA ARG A 144 -11.51 6.00 -7.03
C ARG A 144 -11.51 7.48 -6.67
N TYR A 145 -10.72 8.27 -7.41
CA TYR A 145 -10.52 9.68 -7.17
C TYR A 145 -11.28 10.58 -8.15
N ASN A 146 -12.10 9.99 -9.03
CA ASN A 146 -12.82 10.68 -10.07
C ASN A 146 -11.93 11.60 -10.93
N LEU A 147 -10.77 11.05 -11.33
CA LEU A 147 -9.79 11.73 -12.17
C LEU A 147 -9.97 11.34 -13.61
N GLU A 148 -9.77 12.28 -14.52
CA GLU A 148 -9.72 12.03 -15.96
C GLU A 148 -8.32 12.33 -16.48
N ALA A 149 -7.64 11.30 -16.98
CA ALA A 149 -6.35 11.47 -17.64
C ALA A 149 -6.57 12.04 -19.05
N THR A 150 -5.95 13.18 -19.34
CA THR A 150 -6.09 13.86 -20.63
C THR A 150 -4.75 14.24 -21.23
N ASN A 151 -4.72 14.33 -22.57
CA ASN A 151 -3.56 14.86 -23.30
C ASN A 151 -3.79 16.33 -23.75
N ASN A 152 -4.87 16.97 -23.29
CA ASN A 152 -5.39 18.24 -23.85
C ASN A 152 -5.32 19.39 -22.83
N ILE A 153 -4.33 19.44 -21.98
CA ILE A 153 -4.12 20.59 -21.10
C ILE A 153 -3.27 21.62 -21.82
N TYR A 154 -3.75 22.86 -21.83
CA TYR A 154 -3.06 23.98 -22.44
C TYR A 154 -2.39 24.83 -21.37
N LEU A 155 -1.06 24.90 -21.43
CA LEU A 155 -0.29 25.81 -20.58
C LEU A 155 -0.38 27.27 -21.08
N PRO A 156 -0.11 28.25 -20.22
CA PRO A 156 0.11 29.62 -20.65
C PRO A 156 1.14 29.66 -21.79
N GLY A 157 0.76 30.19 -22.97
CA GLY A 157 1.57 30.14 -24.18
C GLY A 157 1.12 29.11 -25.22
N GLY A 158 -0.03 28.41 -25.00
CA GLY A 158 -0.67 27.54 -26.00
C GLY A 158 -0.04 26.16 -26.17
N ARG A 159 0.97 25.80 -25.38
CA ARG A 159 1.58 24.47 -25.43
C ARG A 159 0.67 23.41 -24.83
N ARG A 160 0.38 22.38 -25.61
CA ARG A 160 -0.42 21.23 -25.21
C ARG A 160 0.42 20.22 -24.42
N VAL A 161 -0.06 19.80 -23.27
CA VAL A 161 0.62 18.82 -22.39
C VAL A 161 -0.35 17.77 -21.86
N ARG A 162 0.23 16.67 -21.35
CA ARG A 162 -0.52 15.62 -20.65
C ARG A 162 -0.79 16.04 -19.20
N GLY A 163 -1.93 15.59 -18.65
CA GLY A 163 -2.23 15.80 -17.24
C GLY A 163 -3.54 15.15 -16.81
N PHE A 164 -4.11 15.70 -15.77
CA PHE A 164 -5.31 15.20 -15.12
C PHE A 164 -6.33 16.33 -14.95
N VAL A 165 -7.60 16.02 -15.19
CA VAL A 165 -8.74 16.87 -14.86
C VAL A 165 -9.30 16.41 -13.51
N GLY A 166 -9.82 17.32 -12.72
CA GLY A 166 -10.39 17.04 -11.41
C GLY A 166 -9.51 17.42 -10.24
N ILE A 167 -8.38 18.10 -10.48
CA ILE A 167 -7.41 18.49 -9.44
C ILE A 167 -7.09 19.99 -9.52
N GLU A 168 -7.27 20.68 -8.41
CA GLU A 168 -6.80 22.04 -8.20
C GLU A 168 -5.58 22.05 -7.27
N PRO A 169 -4.41 22.54 -7.71
CA PRO A 169 -3.24 22.65 -6.84
C PRO A 169 -3.47 23.72 -5.77
N LEU A 170 -3.05 23.45 -4.53
CA LEU A 170 -3.04 24.40 -3.43
C LEU A 170 -1.61 24.89 -3.12
N VAL A 171 -0.61 24.12 -3.54
CA VAL A 171 0.80 24.42 -3.40
C VAL A 171 1.39 24.54 -4.80
N HIS A 172 2.15 25.60 -5.04
CA HIS A 172 2.92 25.75 -6.26
C HIS A 172 4.38 25.43 -5.91
N PRO A 173 4.94 24.32 -6.45
CA PRO A 173 6.35 24.02 -6.24
C PRO A 173 7.19 25.18 -6.75
N CYS A 174 8.16 25.61 -5.94
CA CYS A 174 9.12 26.62 -6.34
C CYS A 174 9.86 26.18 -7.61
N PRO A 175 10.08 27.04 -8.62
CA PRO A 175 10.67 26.68 -9.90
C PRO A 175 12.11 26.16 -9.77
#